data_010b8aabc085fd7387f24d331fe2f8e0
#
_entry.id   010b8aabc085fd7387f24d331fe2f8e0
#
_cell.length_a   1.000
_cell.length_b   1.000
_cell.length_c   1.000
_cell.angle_alpha   90.00
_cell.angle_beta   90.00
_cell.angle_gamma   90.00
#
_symmetry.space_group_name_H-M   'P 1'
#
loop_
_entity.id
_entity.type
_entity.pdbx_description
1 polymer ?
#
loop_
_entity_poly.entity_id
_entity_poly.type
_entity_poly.pdbx_seq_one_letter_code
_entity_poly.pdbx_strand_id
1 'polypeptide(L)'
;MIDTKTIRTQQEIIAKRNMALPKKWILGIDAGFSSLKGFAPNKYFCFPSFAHKLDSELQVVNEKDILYRDESGTYLVGASAQNQIGSDDTNETETELYARNRYANKKFKIVIATGMALGISENLYGKKSDEQEIVVQTGLPTAYITKDKKSIIKAFSEHYVFELKIGTG
;
A
#
# COMPACT_ATOMS: atom_id res chain seq x y z
N MET A 1 19.85 -7.19 -17.20
CA MET A 1 19.87 -6.79 -15.76
C MET A 1 18.69 -5.85 -15.55
N ILE A 2 17.72 -6.17 -14.71
CA ILE A 2 16.56 -5.29 -14.45
C ILE A 2 17.07 -4.17 -13.55
N ASP A 3 16.91 -2.93 -14.00
CA ASP A 3 17.25 -1.76 -13.18
C ASP A 3 16.29 -1.65 -11.99
N THR A 4 16.79 -2.00 -10.80
CA THR A 4 16.00 -1.97 -9.56
C THR A 4 15.57 -0.55 -9.17
N LYS A 5 16.24 0.49 -9.66
CA LYS A 5 15.83 1.88 -9.42
C LYS A 5 14.54 2.22 -10.16
N THR A 6 14.41 1.77 -11.41
CA THR A 6 13.20 1.97 -12.21
C THR A 6 12.00 1.27 -11.58
N ILE A 7 12.17 0.06 -11.05
CA ILE A 7 11.09 -0.68 -10.36
C ILE A 7 10.64 0.04 -9.08
N ARG A 8 11.55 0.65 -8.33
CA ARG A 8 11.23 1.35 -7.08
C ARG A 8 10.36 2.59 -7.26
N THR A 9 10.43 3.23 -8.42
CA THR A 9 9.67 4.46 -8.73
C THR A 9 8.37 4.19 -9.48
N GLN A 10 8.11 2.95 -9.88
CA GLN A 10 6.93 2.62 -10.65
C GLN A 10 5.68 2.66 -9.77
N GLN A 11 4.69 3.42 -10.21
CA GLN A 11 3.36 3.48 -9.59
C GLN A 11 2.31 3.37 -10.68
N GLU A 12 1.50 2.33 -10.60
CA GLU A 12 0.47 2.03 -11.59
C GLU A 12 -0.79 1.47 -10.93
N ILE A 13 -1.94 1.89 -11.43
CA ILE A 13 -3.25 1.31 -11.11
C ILE A 13 -3.93 1.01 -12.42
N ILE A 14 -4.09 -0.26 -12.75
CA ILE A 14 -4.64 -0.70 -14.03
C ILE A 14 -5.93 -1.49 -13.80
N ALA A 15 -7.03 -0.95 -14.32
CA ALA A 15 -8.32 -1.61 -14.29
C ALA A 15 -8.39 -2.75 -15.30
N LYS A 16 -9.08 -3.81 -14.92
CA LYS A 16 -9.48 -4.90 -15.83
C LYS A 16 -10.90 -4.64 -16.31
N ARG A 17 -11.10 -4.66 -17.61
CA ARG A 17 -12.43 -4.47 -18.20
C ARG A 17 -13.22 -5.79 -18.21
N ASN A 18 -14.54 -5.69 -18.07
CA ASN A 18 -15.50 -6.78 -18.32
C ASN A 18 -15.35 -8.03 -17.43
N MET A 19 -15.12 -7.87 -16.15
CA MET A 19 -15.18 -8.99 -15.22
C MET A 19 -16.48 -9.00 -14.43
N ALA A 20 -17.13 -10.16 -14.36
CA ALA A 20 -18.18 -10.40 -13.38
C ALA A 20 -17.56 -10.34 -11.98
N LEU A 21 -18.19 -9.59 -11.08
CA LEU A 21 -17.68 -9.51 -9.70
C LEU A 21 -17.93 -10.83 -8.95
N PRO A 22 -16.91 -11.40 -8.33
CA PRO A 22 -17.07 -12.64 -7.58
C PRO A 22 -17.86 -12.41 -6.29
N LYS A 23 -18.49 -13.46 -5.78
CA LYS A 23 -19.19 -13.42 -4.48
C LYS A 23 -18.25 -13.14 -3.30
N LYS A 24 -17.00 -13.62 -3.38
CA LYS A 24 -15.94 -13.33 -2.42
C LYS A 24 -14.89 -12.45 -3.09
N TRP A 25 -14.49 -11.40 -2.40
CA TRP A 25 -13.46 -10.50 -2.90
C TRP A 25 -12.09 -10.98 -2.44
N ILE A 26 -11.29 -11.46 -3.38
CA ILE A 26 -9.96 -12.01 -3.10
C ILE A 26 -8.91 -10.99 -3.53
N LEU A 27 -8.06 -10.58 -2.59
CA LEU A 27 -6.92 -9.70 -2.83
C LEU A 27 -5.62 -10.50 -2.71
N GLY A 28 -4.84 -10.54 -3.78
CA GLY A 28 -3.43 -10.92 -3.71
C GLY A 28 -2.60 -9.68 -3.38
N ILE A 29 -1.84 -9.68 -2.28
CA ILE A 29 -0.97 -8.58 -1.90
C ILE A 29 0.44 -9.11 -1.64
N ASP A 30 1.39 -8.65 -2.43
CA ASP A 30 2.83 -8.82 -2.20
C ASP A 30 3.36 -7.53 -1.59
N ALA A 31 3.55 -7.54 -0.27
CA ALA A 31 4.09 -6.41 0.49
C ALA A 31 5.63 -6.49 0.53
N GLY A 32 6.26 -6.21 -0.60
CA GLY A 32 7.71 -6.20 -0.74
C GLY A 32 8.39 -5.02 -0.01
N PHE A 33 9.73 -5.09 0.08
CA PHE A 33 10.52 -3.99 0.65
C PHE A 33 10.54 -2.76 -0.26
N SER A 34 10.65 -2.96 -1.56
CA SER A 34 10.76 -1.86 -2.53
C SER A 34 9.40 -1.37 -3.00
N SER A 35 8.44 -2.29 -3.16
CA SER A 35 7.11 -1.96 -3.65
C SER A 35 6.07 -2.92 -3.11
N LEU A 36 4.86 -2.41 -2.94
CA LEU A 36 3.67 -3.22 -2.75
C LEU A 36 3.03 -3.46 -4.13
N LYS A 37 2.70 -4.73 -4.38
CA LYS A 37 1.96 -5.14 -5.57
C LYS A 37 0.64 -5.74 -5.14
N GLY A 38 -0.43 -5.35 -5.80
CA GLY A 38 -1.77 -5.81 -5.48
C GLY A 38 -2.51 -6.31 -6.72
N PHE A 39 -3.28 -7.35 -6.51
CA PHE A 39 -4.12 -7.97 -7.51
C PHE A 39 -5.52 -8.17 -6.95
N ALA A 40 -6.50 -7.52 -7.57
CA ALA A 40 -7.90 -7.64 -7.24
C ALA A 40 -8.69 -8.21 -8.42
N PRO A 41 -9.93 -8.65 -8.24
CA PRO A 41 -10.74 -9.16 -9.34
C PRO A 41 -10.89 -8.18 -10.50
N ASN A 42 -10.96 -6.87 -10.22
CA ASN A 42 -11.22 -5.82 -11.21
C ASN A 42 -10.02 -4.95 -11.55
N LYS A 43 -8.86 -5.14 -10.91
CA LYS A 43 -7.67 -4.32 -11.15
C LYS A 43 -6.40 -4.99 -10.66
N TYR A 44 -5.27 -4.47 -11.09
CA TYR A 44 -3.99 -4.65 -10.41
C TYR A 44 -3.31 -3.30 -10.21
N PHE A 45 -2.44 -3.22 -9.22
CA PHE A 45 -1.74 -2.00 -8.86
C PHE A 45 -0.37 -2.30 -8.27
N CYS A 46 0.51 -1.33 -8.40
CA CYS A 46 1.84 -1.35 -7.83
C CYS A 46 2.21 0.06 -7.39
N PHE A 47 2.85 0.19 -6.25
CA PHE A 47 3.43 1.45 -5.79
C PHE A 47 4.62 1.20 -4.86
N PRO A 48 5.60 2.15 -4.79
CA PRO A 48 6.71 2.06 -3.86
C PRO A 48 6.24 1.93 -2.40
N SER A 49 6.89 1.05 -1.61
CA SER A 49 6.53 0.77 -0.21
C SER A 49 7.00 1.87 0.74
N PHE A 50 6.66 3.12 0.45
CA PHE A 50 7.04 4.28 1.25
C PHE A 50 5.82 5.04 1.77
N ALA A 51 5.94 5.55 3.00
CA ALA A 51 4.98 6.47 3.59
C ALA A 51 5.73 7.61 4.30
N HIS A 52 5.38 8.84 3.98
CA HIS A 52 5.98 10.05 4.54
C HIS A 52 4.90 10.92 5.17
N LYS A 53 5.07 11.28 6.44
CA LYS A 53 4.13 12.14 7.14
C LYS A 53 4.28 13.58 6.65
N LEU A 54 3.16 14.23 6.34
CA LEU A 54 3.15 15.64 5.96
C LEU A 54 3.13 16.51 7.22
N ASP A 55 4.00 17.51 7.25
CA ASP A 55 4.05 18.49 8.35
C ASP A 55 2.94 19.52 8.26
N SER A 56 2.41 19.78 7.06
CA SER A 56 1.28 20.69 6.83
C SER A 56 0.40 20.20 5.68
N GLU A 57 -0.90 20.51 5.76
CA GLU A 57 -1.87 20.20 4.69
C GLU A 57 -1.68 21.07 3.42
N LEU A 58 -0.81 22.06 3.48
CA LEU A 58 -0.54 23.01 2.39
C LEU A 58 0.51 22.50 1.37
N GLN A 59 1.05 21.31 1.56
CA GLN A 59 1.96 20.74 0.56
C GLN A 59 1.18 20.41 -0.72
N VAL A 60 1.73 20.85 -1.85
CA VAL A 60 1.14 20.65 -3.18
C VAL A 60 1.01 19.16 -3.44
N VAL A 61 -0.22 18.72 -3.66
CA VAL A 61 -0.55 17.33 -3.99
C VAL A 61 -0.66 17.24 -5.51
N ASN A 62 0.14 16.34 -6.10
CA ASN A 62 0.06 16.07 -7.53
C ASN A 62 -1.10 15.11 -7.84
N GLU A 63 -1.54 15.12 -9.10
CA GLU A 63 -2.66 14.27 -9.57
C GLU A 63 -2.46 12.76 -9.35
N LYS A 64 -1.23 12.31 -9.15
CA LYS A 64 -0.88 10.90 -8.95
C LYS A 64 -0.60 10.56 -7.49
N ASP A 65 -0.68 11.54 -6.59
CA ASP A 65 -0.37 11.31 -5.19
C ASP A 65 -1.43 10.42 -4.52
N ILE A 66 -0.97 9.55 -3.66
CA ILE A 66 -1.82 8.78 -2.76
C ILE A 66 -1.69 9.40 -1.37
N LEU A 67 -2.79 9.91 -0.86
CA LEU A 67 -2.89 10.47 0.48
C LEU A 67 -3.64 9.52 1.39
N TYR A 68 -3.00 9.16 2.48
CA TYR A 68 -3.58 8.40 3.59
C TYR A 68 -3.74 9.33 4.78
N ARG A 69 -4.93 9.38 5.39
CA ARG A 69 -5.19 10.19 6.58
C ARG A 69 -5.83 9.34 7.66
N ASP A 70 -5.25 9.34 8.85
CA ASP A 70 -5.82 8.76 10.06
C ASP A 70 -5.72 9.76 11.24
N GLU A 71 -6.06 9.32 12.45
CA GLU A 71 -5.97 10.14 13.68
C GLU A 71 -4.55 10.68 13.97
N SER A 72 -3.51 10.06 13.45
CA SER A 72 -2.11 10.47 13.65
C SER A 72 -1.61 11.49 12.63
N GLY A 73 -2.41 11.80 11.61
CA GLY A 73 -2.10 12.81 10.60
C GLY A 73 -2.27 12.33 9.16
N THR A 74 -1.73 13.13 8.24
CA THR A 74 -1.77 12.89 6.80
C THR A 74 -0.42 12.39 6.31
N TYR A 75 -0.44 11.39 5.45
CA TYR A 75 0.75 10.78 4.87
C TYR A 75 0.65 10.73 3.36
N LEU A 76 1.75 11.05 2.69
CA LEU A 76 1.97 10.64 1.31
C LEU A 76 2.36 9.16 1.29
N VAL A 77 1.87 8.43 0.28
CA VAL A 77 2.20 7.02 0.09
C VAL A 77 2.68 6.79 -1.35
N GLY A 78 3.64 5.89 -1.52
CA GLY A 78 4.13 5.51 -2.83
C GLY A 78 5.25 6.40 -3.36
N ALA A 79 5.22 6.72 -4.67
CA ALA A 79 6.30 7.41 -5.37
C ALA A 79 6.60 8.81 -4.81
N SER A 80 5.57 9.57 -4.49
CA SER A 80 5.74 10.93 -3.93
C SER A 80 6.35 10.91 -2.53
N ALA A 81 5.99 9.91 -1.71
CA ALA A 81 6.65 9.69 -0.42
C ALA A 81 8.13 9.36 -0.60
N GLN A 82 8.45 8.48 -1.54
CA GLN A 82 9.84 8.10 -1.85
C GLN A 82 10.68 9.30 -2.26
N ASN A 83 10.13 10.19 -3.09
CA ASN A 83 10.85 11.37 -3.58
C ASN A 83 11.15 12.38 -2.46
N GLN A 84 10.28 12.50 -1.46
CA GLN A 84 10.50 13.41 -0.33
C GLN A 84 11.56 12.89 0.63
N ILE A 85 11.60 11.58 0.86
CA ILE A 85 12.60 10.95 1.73
C ILE A 85 14.01 11.06 1.14
N GLY A 86 14.16 11.08 -0.18
CA GLY A 86 15.46 11.15 -0.87
C GLY A 86 16.23 12.46 -0.69
N SER A 87 15.61 13.51 -0.12
CA SER A 87 16.25 14.82 0.07
C SER A 87 16.86 15.03 1.46
N ASP A 88 16.31 14.44 2.52
CA ASP A 88 16.72 14.79 3.89
C ASP A 88 17.03 13.63 4.86
N ASP A 89 16.49 12.41 4.65
CA ASP A 89 16.53 11.36 5.70
C ASP A 89 16.82 9.94 5.16
N THR A 90 17.96 9.75 4.54
CA THR A 90 18.31 8.44 3.94
C THR A 90 18.57 7.32 4.96
N ASN A 91 18.86 7.62 6.21
CA ASN A 91 19.36 6.64 7.17
C ASN A 91 18.29 5.98 8.05
N GLU A 92 17.26 6.70 8.49
CA GLU A 92 16.26 6.13 9.41
C GLU A 92 15.17 5.33 8.70
N THR A 93 14.68 5.83 7.57
CA THR A 93 13.51 5.25 6.88
C THR A 93 13.83 3.95 6.14
N GLU A 94 15.02 3.85 5.54
CA GLU A 94 15.45 2.60 4.91
C GLU A 94 15.70 1.51 5.95
N THR A 95 16.33 1.85 7.08
CA THR A 95 16.58 0.92 8.17
C THR A 95 15.29 0.38 8.78
N GLU A 96 14.25 1.22 8.94
CA GLU A 96 12.94 0.81 9.45
C GLU A 96 12.20 -0.14 8.50
N LEU A 97 12.23 0.12 7.19
CA LEU A 97 11.60 -0.73 6.19
C LEU A 97 12.27 -2.10 6.06
N TYR A 98 13.58 -2.16 6.25
CA TYR A 98 14.36 -3.40 6.19
C TYR A 98 14.46 -4.11 7.55
N ALA A 99 14.00 -3.48 8.63
CA ALA A 99 14.04 -4.08 9.95
C ALA A 99 13.16 -5.32 10.04
N ARG A 100 13.59 -6.31 10.83
CA ARG A 100 12.87 -7.57 11.03
C ARG A 100 11.48 -7.40 11.66
N ASN A 101 11.26 -6.30 12.39
CA ASN A 101 9.98 -5.96 13.03
C ASN A 101 9.10 -5.04 12.18
N ARG A 102 9.36 -4.91 10.88
CA ARG A 102 8.65 -4.01 9.97
C ARG A 102 7.13 -4.15 10.04
N TYR A 103 6.62 -5.35 10.29
CA TYR A 103 5.17 -5.61 10.35
C TYR A 103 4.49 -4.89 11.54
N ALA A 104 5.24 -4.49 12.55
CA ALA A 104 4.75 -3.67 13.66
C ALA A 104 4.90 -2.15 13.38
N ASN A 105 5.72 -1.78 12.39
CA ASN A 105 5.99 -0.39 12.06
C ASN A 105 4.75 0.30 11.47
N LYS A 106 4.48 1.53 11.92
CA LYS A 106 3.31 2.28 11.47
C LYS A 106 3.34 2.59 9.99
N LYS A 107 4.48 2.98 9.43
CA LYS A 107 4.61 3.28 7.98
C LYS A 107 4.31 2.05 7.13
N PHE A 108 4.78 0.87 7.56
CA PHE A 108 4.44 -0.38 6.88
C PHE A 108 2.95 -0.69 6.94
N LYS A 109 2.31 -0.49 8.11
CA LYS A 109 0.85 -0.66 8.26
C LYS A 109 0.07 0.30 7.36
N ILE A 110 0.51 1.54 7.22
CA ILE A 110 -0.07 2.52 6.28
C ILE A 110 0.03 2.01 4.84
N VAL A 111 1.20 1.49 4.45
CA VAL A 111 1.41 0.93 3.10
C VAL A 111 0.47 -0.24 2.81
N ILE A 112 0.32 -1.21 3.74
CA ILE A 112 -0.58 -2.35 3.52
C ILE A 112 -2.06 -1.94 3.59
N ALA A 113 -2.44 -1.03 4.47
CA ALA A 113 -3.81 -0.50 4.54
C ALA A 113 -4.18 0.22 3.23
N THR A 114 -3.26 1.03 2.68
CA THR A 114 -3.40 1.65 1.36
C THR A 114 -3.59 0.60 0.28
N GLY A 115 -2.77 -0.45 0.26
CA GLY A 115 -2.88 -1.54 -0.71
C GLY A 115 -4.22 -2.27 -0.62
N MET A 116 -4.68 -2.58 0.58
CA MET A 116 -6.01 -3.18 0.79
C MET A 116 -7.12 -2.25 0.28
N ALA A 117 -7.09 -0.97 0.64
CA ALA A 117 -8.09 0.01 0.21
C ALA A 117 -8.12 0.19 -1.31
N LEU A 118 -6.96 0.27 -1.97
CA LEU A 118 -6.89 0.29 -3.44
C LEU A 118 -7.50 -0.96 -4.06
N GLY A 119 -7.28 -2.12 -3.43
CA GLY A 119 -7.82 -3.40 -3.90
C GLY A 119 -9.34 -3.50 -3.80
N ILE A 120 -9.95 -2.82 -2.84
CA ILE A 120 -11.41 -2.81 -2.62
C ILE A 120 -12.11 -1.55 -3.13
N SER A 121 -11.36 -0.52 -3.56
CA SER A 121 -11.94 0.75 -4.00
C SER A 121 -12.84 0.56 -5.23
N GLU A 122 -13.93 1.31 -5.27
CA GLU A 122 -14.97 1.23 -6.30
C GLU A 122 -14.55 1.72 -7.66
N ASN A 123 -13.50 2.52 -7.71
CA ASN A 123 -13.31 3.53 -8.74
C ASN A 123 -13.23 3.02 -10.15
N LEU A 124 -13.32 1.75 -10.38
CA LEU A 124 -13.12 1.32 -11.75
C LEU A 124 -14.23 0.46 -12.33
N TYR A 125 -15.04 -0.28 -11.63
CA TYR A 125 -16.10 -1.13 -12.25
C TYR A 125 -17.00 -1.89 -11.25
N GLY A 126 -17.14 -1.46 -10.03
CA GLY A 126 -17.96 -2.19 -9.06
C GLY A 126 -18.67 -1.31 -8.04
N LYS A 127 -19.82 -1.77 -7.60
CA LYS A 127 -20.51 -1.17 -6.46
C LYS A 127 -19.82 -1.62 -5.19
N LYS A 128 -19.53 -0.70 -4.31
CA LYS A 128 -19.09 -0.96 -2.95
C LYS A 128 -20.13 -1.80 -2.22
N SER A 129 -19.68 -2.86 -1.62
CA SER A 129 -20.47 -3.55 -0.62
C SER A 129 -19.83 -3.26 0.73
N ASP A 130 -20.55 -2.58 1.59
CA ASP A 130 -20.07 -2.26 2.93
C ASP A 130 -19.92 -3.51 3.81
N GLU A 131 -20.46 -4.64 3.36
CA GLU A 131 -20.44 -5.93 4.06
C GLU A 131 -19.73 -7.04 3.28
N GLN A 132 -18.87 -6.70 2.32
CA GLN A 132 -18.22 -7.71 1.51
C GLN A 132 -17.11 -8.43 2.30
N GLU A 133 -17.18 -9.76 2.37
CA GLU A 133 -16.09 -10.58 2.88
C GLU A 133 -14.86 -10.44 1.96
N ILE A 134 -13.74 -10.00 2.53
CA ILE A 134 -12.49 -9.82 1.83
C ILE A 134 -11.50 -10.86 2.32
N VAL A 135 -10.95 -11.63 1.40
CA VAL A 135 -9.87 -12.58 1.67
C VAL A 135 -8.58 -12.03 1.14
N VAL A 136 -7.63 -11.79 2.01
CA VAL A 136 -6.28 -11.33 1.61
C VAL A 136 -5.34 -12.52 1.53
N GLN A 137 -4.76 -12.72 0.36
CA GLN A 137 -3.68 -13.66 0.15
C GLN A 137 -2.35 -12.91 0.07
N THR A 138 -1.43 -13.24 0.95
CA THR A 138 -0.09 -12.65 0.97
C THR A 138 0.98 -13.72 1.11
N GLY A 139 2.23 -13.37 0.83
CA GLY A 139 3.37 -14.27 0.91
C GLY A 139 4.44 -13.76 1.87
N LEU A 140 5.22 -14.70 2.37
CA LEU A 140 6.44 -14.46 3.14
C LEU A 140 7.58 -15.24 2.51
N PRO A 141 8.81 -14.70 2.52
CA PRO A 141 9.97 -15.50 2.20
C PRO A 141 10.04 -16.75 3.09
N THR A 142 10.33 -17.91 2.50
CA THR A 142 10.33 -19.20 3.21
C THR A 142 11.18 -19.22 4.47
N ALA A 143 12.32 -18.51 4.45
CA ALA A 143 13.22 -18.37 5.59
C ALA A 143 12.59 -17.66 6.80
N TYR A 144 11.50 -16.93 6.61
CA TYR A 144 10.89 -16.09 7.65
C TYR A 144 9.49 -16.54 8.06
N ILE A 145 8.90 -17.53 7.39
CA ILE A 145 7.53 -17.98 7.64
C ILE A 145 7.30 -18.27 9.12
N THR A 146 8.17 -19.04 9.75
CA THR A 146 7.99 -19.48 11.16
C THR A 146 8.00 -18.30 12.14
N LYS A 147 8.81 -17.27 11.88
CA LYS A 147 8.99 -16.13 12.78
C LYS A 147 7.96 -15.03 12.56
N ASP A 148 7.68 -14.73 11.29
CA ASP A 148 6.95 -13.52 10.92
C ASP A 148 5.47 -13.76 10.59
N LYS A 149 5.05 -15.02 10.44
CA LYS A 149 3.67 -15.37 10.07
C LYS A 149 2.61 -14.71 10.97
N LYS A 150 2.82 -14.76 12.30
CA LYS A 150 1.85 -14.17 13.25
C LYS A 150 1.81 -12.63 13.11
N SER A 151 2.94 -12.00 12.91
CA SER A 151 3.05 -10.54 12.81
C SER A 151 2.42 -10.01 11.51
N ILE A 152 2.63 -10.70 10.39
CA ILE A 152 2.01 -10.30 9.13
C ILE A 152 0.50 -10.55 9.14
N ILE A 153 0.03 -11.67 9.67
CA ILE A 153 -1.40 -11.92 9.82
C ILE A 153 -2.05 -10.83 10.67
N LYS A 154 -1.44 -10.48 11.81
CA LYS A 154 -1.92 -9.40 12.66
C LYS A 154 -2.01 -8.09 11.89
N ALA A 155 -0.96 -7.71 11.16
CA ALA A 155 -0.94 -6.48 10.38
C ALA A 155 -2.04 -6.43 9.30
N PHE A 156 -2.35 -7.53 8.63
CA PHE A 156 -3.42 -7.57 7.62
C PHE A 156 -4.84 -7.70 8.21
N SER A 157 -4.98 -8.14 9.45
CA SER A 157 -6.29 -8.31 10.13
C SER A 157 -6.57 -7.25 11.21
N GLU A 158 -5.71 -6.25 11.33
CA GLU A 158 -5.91 -5.13 12.26
C GLU A 158 -7.09 -4.25 11.79
N HIS A 159 -7.76 -3.60 12.73
CA HIS A 159 -8.81 -2.65 12.41
C HIS A 159 -8.21 -1.31 11.97
N TYR A 160 -8.48 -0.91 10.73
CA TYR A 160 -7.99 0.34 10.17
C TYR A 160 -9.15 1.31 9.93
N VAL A 161 -9.03 2.53 10.46
CA VAL A 161 -9.96 3.64 10.20
C VAL A 161 -9.18 4.78 9.58
N PHE A 162 -9.40 5.05 8.31
CA PHE A 162 -8.67 6.08 7.57
C PHE A 162 -9.43 6.55 6.33
N GLU A 163 -9.02 7.69 5.83
CA GLU A 163 -9.43 8.23 4.54
C GLU A 163 -8.29 8.04 3.52
N LEU A 164 -8.62 7.55 2.34
CA LEU A 164 -7.70 7.45 1.22
C LEU A 164 -8.15 8.36 0.10
N LYS A 165 -7.27 9.26 -0.33
CA LYS A 165 -7.44 10.06 -1.54
C LYS A 165 -6.38 9.70 -2.55
N ILE A 166 -6.81 9.39 -3.77
CA ILE A 166 -5.93 9.33 -4.93
C ILE A 166 -6.05 10.69 -5.58
N GLY A 167 -4.94 11.39 -5.75
CA GLY A 167 -4.95 12.73 -6.28
C GLY A 167 -5.74 12.80 -7.57
N THR A 168 -6.74 13.64 -7.56
CA THR A 168 -7.50 14.03 -8.73
C THR A 168 -7.09 15.42 -9.10
N GLY A 169 -6.74 15.60 -10.33
CA GLY A 169 -6.78 16.95 -10.83
C GLY A 169 -8.14 17.59 -10.60
#